data_1608be0bebfd1369829b84440a1d87af
#
_entry.id   1608be0bebfd1369829b84440a1d87af
#
_cell.length_a   1.000
_cell.length_b   1.000
_cell.length_c   1.000
_cell.angle_alpha   90.00
_cell.angle_beta   90.00
_cell.angle_gamma   90.00
#
_symmetry.space_group_name_H-M   'P 1'
#
loop_
_entity.id
_entity.type
_entity.pdbx_description
1 polymer ?
#
loop_
_entity_poly.entity_id
_entity_poly.type
_entity_poly.pdbx_seq_one_letter_code
_entity_poly.pdbx_strand_id
1 'polypeptide(L)'
;MALNACGWSRYSAALAATPYRRASPSRVPPLSSPSHVADTLITDRTQLVDYIASGEKPVQDWRIGTEHEKFGFRLDDLRPPTFDGDRGIEALLKGLTRFGWDPVEEKGRVIALTRDGASVTLEPAGQLELSGAAVETIHQTCVEVGTHLKEVKQVADELRLGFLGMGFQPKWRRDEMPWMPKGRYQIMKSYMPKVGQLGLDMMTRTCTVQVNLDYATEADMVKKFRVSLALQPVATALFADSPFTEGRPNGYQSYRSHIWTDTDGDRTGMLDFVFEDGFGYERYVDYILDVPMYFSYRDGIYHDASGKSFRKFLRGELDVLPGELPTLRDWSDHLTTAFPEVRMKKFLEMRGADGGPWNRLCALPAFWVGLLYDDAALDAAWDLVKDFSLEERHALRDGVPKHALKLPFRGGTVRDLAREAVKIAIGGLQRRARLNSKGVDESGFLDALIEIVEADETPAERKLALFHGEWKGDIDRVFREFAY
;
A
#
# COMPACT_ATOMS: atom_id res chain seq x y z
N MET A 1 -10.13 10.58 31.57
CA MET A 1 -8.85 11.31 31.60
C MET A 1 -8.34 11.36 30.20
N ALA A 2 -8.18 12.56 29.64
CA ALA A 2 -7.77 12.73 28.26
C ALA A 2 -6.37 12.19 28.06
N LEU A 3 -6.22 11.17 27.20
CA LEU A 3 -4.92 10.69 26.75
C LEU A 3 -4.28 11.78 25.88
N ASN A 4 -3.24 12.38 26.42
CA ASN A 4 -2.44 13.41 25.78
C ASN A 4 -1.94 12.91 24.41
N ALA A 5 -2.28 13.65 23.36
CA ALA A 5 -1.68 13.62 22.05
C ALA A 5 -0.22 14.13 22.12
N CYS A 6 0.69 13.36 22.72
CA CYS A 6 2.04 13.79 23.10
C CYS A 6 3.08 13.71 21.96
N GLY A 7 2.71 13.55 20.70
CA GLY A 7 3.61 13.67 19.54
C GLY A 7 3.32 14.88 18.63
N TRP A 8 2.16 15.46 18.76
CA TRP A 8 1.65 16.49 17.83
C TRP A 8 2.12 17.92 18.11
N SER A 9 2.58 18.23 19.33
CA SER A 9 2.91 19.62 19.69
C SER A 9 4.09 20.21 18.90
N ARG A 10 4.97 19.39 18.35
CA ARG A 10 6.12 19.86 17.56
C ARG A 10 5.80 20.09 16.08
N TYR A 11 4.81 19.38 15.51
CA TYR A 11 4.47 19.42 14.08
C TYR A 11 3.15 20.15 13.76
N SER A 12 2.16 20.18 14.64
CA SER A 12 0.87 20.81 14.38
C SER A 12 0.93 22.36 14.26
N ALA A 13 1.96 23.01 14.78
CA ALA A 13 2.19 24.44 14.60
C ALA A 13 2.79 24.82 13.23
N ALA A 14 3.17 23.83 12.40
CA ALA A 14 3.83 24.05 11.09
C ALA A 14 2.85 24.09 9.90
N LEU A 15 1.56 23.85 10.11
CA LEU A 15 0.53 23.84 9.07
C LEU A 15 -0.03 25.23 8.72
N ALA A 16 0.64 26.33 9.12
CA ALA A 16 0.33 27.67 8.64
C ALA A 16 0.84 27.80 7.18
N ALA A 17 -0.10 27.96 6.28
CA ALA A 17 -0.01 28.02 4.84
C ALA A 17 1.23 28.74 4.28
N THR A 18 2.13 27.97 3.66
CA THR A 18 2.95 28.50 2.57
C THR A 18 2.21 28.16 1.26
N PRO A 19 1.92 29.09 0.35
CA PRO A 19 1.25 28.76 -0.89
C PRO A 19 2.16 27.84 -1.72
N TYR A 20 1.64 26.66 -2.00
CA TYR A 20 2.24 25.68 -2.91
C TYR A 20 2.47 26.38 -4.27
N ARG A 21 3.73 26.60 -4.65
CA ARG A 21 4.04 27.01 -6.04
C ARG A 21 3.66 25.82 -6.93
N ARG A 22 2.65 26.04 -7.79
CA ARG A 22 2.26 25.08 -8.82
C ARG A 22 3.50 24.73 -9.64
N ALA A 23 4.03 23.54 -9.47
CA ALA A 23 4.88 22.89 -10.46
C ALA A 23 4.00 22.60 -11.68
N SER A 24 4.55 22.72 -12.87
CA SER A 24 3.82 22.36 -14.10
C SER A 24 3.32 20.92 -13.97
N PRO A 25 2.06 20.63 -14.34
CA PRO A 25 1.48 19.31 -14.14
C PRO A 25 2.25 18.28 -14.98
N SER A 26 3.10 17.49 -14.36
CA SER A 26 3.50 16.22 -14.92
C SER A 26 2.25 15.33 -14.84
N ARG A 27 1.68 14.99 -15.98
CA ARG A 27 0.53 14.09 -16.09
C ARG A 27 0.98 12.68 -15.74
N VAL A 28 1.11 12.38 -14.45
CA VAL A 28 1.22 11.01 -13.95
C VAL A 28 -0.22 10.56 -13.66
N PRO A 29 -0.72 9.52 -14.34
CA PRO A 29 -2.08 9.03 -14.09
C PRO A 29 -2.18 8.38 -12.72
N PRO A 30 -3.37 8.44 -12.07
CA PRO A 30 -3.62 7.75 -10.81
C PRO A 30 -3.51 6.23 -10.98
N LEU A 31 -2.84 5.58 -10.04
CA LEU A 31 -2.46 4.15 -10.04
C LEU A 31 -3.64 3.17 -10.08
N SER A 32 -4.87 3.62 -9.83
CA SER A 32 -6.08 2.79 -9.72
C SER A 32 -7.10 2.97 -10.85
N SER A 33 -6.80 3.82 -11.85
CA SER A 33 -7.62 3.96 -13.08
C SER A 33 -6.94 3.22 -14.24
N PRO A 34 -7.69 2.88 -15.33
CA PRO A 34 -7.07 2.36 -16.55
C PRO A 34 -5.90 3.25 -16.96
N SER A 35 -4.75 2.64 -17.25
CA SER A 35 -3.52 3.39 -17.50
C SER A 35 -3.70 4.34 -18.69
N HIS A 36 -3.22 5.58 -18.56
CA HIS A 36 -3.12 6.53 -19.71
C HIS A 36 -1.90 6.23 -20.59
N VAL A 37 -1.36 5.02 -20.53
CA VAL A 37 -0.31 4.54 -21.41
C VAL A 37 -0.88 4.43 -22.82
N ALA A 38 -0.10 4.80 -23.83
CA ALA A 38 -0.52 4.75 -25.22
C ALA A 38 -0.96 3.33 -25.62
N ASP A 39 -1.98 3.25 -26.48
CA ASP A 39 -2.46 1.98 -27.07
C ASP A 39 -1.47 1.48 -28.16
N THR A 40 -0.18 1.55 -27.86
CA THR A 40 0.89 1.04 -28.75
C THR A 40 0.88 -0.48 -28.70
N LEU A 41 0.72 -1.13 -29.85
CA LEU A 41 0.77 -2.57 -29.97
C LEU A 41 2.12 -3.12 -29.52
N ILE A 42 2.10 -4.22 -28.80
CA ILE A 42 3.29 -4.98 -28.44
C ILE A 42 3.56 -5.98 -29.55
N THR A 43 4.64 -5.79 -30.28
CA THR A 43 5.09 -6.66 -31.38
C THR A 43 6.40 -7.37 -31.07
N ASP A 44 7.11 -6.91 -30.04
CA ASP A 44 8.37 -7.49 -29.58
C ASP A 44 8.43 -7.51 -28.04
N ARG A 45 8.99 -8.59 -27.47
CA ARG A 45 9.15 -8.75 -26.03
C ARG A 45 10.02 -7.65 -25.40
N THR A 46 10.98 -7.10 -26.15
CA THR A 46 11.84 -6.02 -25.65
C THR A 46 11.05 -4.79 -25.22
N GLN A 47 9.90 -4.50 -25.84
CA GLN A 47 9.01 -3.40 -25.45
C GLN A 47 8.50 -3.54 -24.00
N LEU A 48 8.37 -4.77 -23.49
CA LEU A 48 7.95 -5.03 -22.11
C LEU A 48 9.08 -4.70 -21.11
N VAL A 49 10.31 -5.05 -21.48
CA VAL A 49 11.53 -4.72 -20.72
C VAL A 49 11.76 -3.21 -20.73
N ASP A 50 11.71 -2.59 -21.92
CA ASP A 50 11.86 -1.14 -22.11
C ASP A 50 10.82 -0.35 -21.31
N TYR A 51 9.60 -0.88 -21.22
CA TYR A 51 8.54 -0.26 -20.41
C TYR A 51 8.95 -0.14 -18.93
N ILE A 52 9.54 -1.19 -18.35
CA ILE A 52 10.02 -1.18 -16.97
C ILE A 52 11.28 -0.31 -16.87
N ALA A 53 12.25 -0.49 -17.77
CA ALA A 53 13.49 0.28 -17.79
C ALA A 53 13.24 1.78 -17.95
N SER A 54 12.17 2.19 -18.63
CA SER A 54 11.78 3.61 -18.72
C SER A 54 11.40 4.24 -17.36
N GLY A 55 11.37 3.47 -16.28
CA GLY A 55 11.26 3.95 -14.91
C GLY A 55 12.57 4.46 -14.31
N GLU A 56 13.72 4.16 -14.92
CA GLU A 56 15.03 4.68 -14.48
C GLU A 56 15.05 6.21 -14.48
N LYS A 57 15.51 6.78 -13.37
CA LYS A 57 15.59 8.23 -13.19
C LYS A 57 16.87 8.62 -12.46
N PRO A 58 17.51 9.71 -12.86
CA PRO A 58 18.62 10.26 -12.08
C PRO A 58 18.17 10.63 -10.68
N VAL A 59 19.05 10.51 -9.68
CA VAL A 59 18.75 10.65 -8.24
C VAL A 59 18.02 11.95 -7.89
N GLN A 60 18.33 13.06 -8.57
CA GLN A 60 17.66 14.34 -8.34
C GLN A 60 16.18 14.35 -8.77
N ASP A 61 15.78 13.41 -9.62
CA ASP A 61 14.41 13.29 -10.11
C ASP A 61 13.59 12.24 -9.36
N TRP A 62 14.19 11.58 -8.36
CA TRP A 62 13.49 10.61 -7.54
C TRP A 62 12.34 11.25 -6.76
N ARG A 63 11.24 10.52 -6.69
CA ARG A 63 10.01 10.93 -6.01
C ARG A 63 9.55 9.86 -5.04
N ILE A 64 8.64 10.24 -4.19
CA ILE A 64 8.00 9.39 -3.18
C ILE A 64 6.51 9.41 -3.48
N GLY A 65 5.93 8.26 -3.79
CA GLY A 65 4.47 8.08 -3.86
C GLY A 65 4.02 7.34 -2.62
N THR A 66 2.96 7.80 -1.97
CA THR A 66 2.43 7.12 -0.77
C THR A 66 0.97 6.79 -0.97
N GLU A 67 0.59 5.55 -0.66
CA GLU A 67 -0.79 5.11 -0.72
C GLU A 67 -1.25 4.73 0.69
N HIS A 68 -2.47 5.08 1.06
CA HIS A 68 -3.06 4.60 2.31
C HIS A 68 -4.57 4.43 2.21
N GLU A 69 -5.01 3.33 2.77
CA GLU A 69 -6.39 2.89 2.81
C GLU A 69 -6.98 3.05 4.22
N LYS A 70 -8.29 3.20 4.31
CA LYS A 70 -9.03 3.29 5.57
C LYS A 70 -10.44 2.75 5.46
N PHE A 71 -10.91 2.07 6.51
CA PHE A 71 -12.27 1.57 6.59
C PHE A 71 -13.24 2.68 6.94
N GLY A 72 -14.24 2.93 6.09
CA GLY A 72 -15.38 3.76 6.42
C GLY A 72 -16.37 3.03 7.34
N PHE A 73 -16.99 3.75 8.26
CA PHE A 73 -18.08 3.23 9.09
C PHE A 73 -19.11 4.33 9.42
N ARG A 74 -20.36 3.93 9.62
CA ARG A 74 -21.43 4.83 10.06
C ARG A 74 -21.34 5.03 11.57
N LEU A 75 -21.48 6.29 12.03
CA LEU A 75 -21.40 6.60 13.47
C LEU A 75 -22.54 6.01 14.28
N ASP A 76 -23.69 5.68 13.65
CA ASP A 76 -24.89 5.25 14.33
C ASP A 76 -24.82 3.77 14.76
N ASP A 77 -24.22 2.88 13.93
CA ASP A 77 -24.22 1.44 14.11
C ASP A 77 -22.88 0.76 13.80
N LEU A 78 -21.88 1.56 13.45
CA LEU A 78 -20.52 1.15 13.09
C LEU A 78 -20.44 0.28 11.82
N ARG A 79 -21.54 0.13 11.06
CA ARG A 79 -21.56 -0.64 9.80
C ARG A 79 -20.79 0.08 8.69
N PRO A 80 -20.14 -0.69 7.79
CA PRO A 80 -19.58 -0.11 6.57
C PRO A 80 -20.65 0.65 5.78
N PRO A 81 -20.36 1.84 5.25
CA PRO A 81 -21.29 2.57 4.39
C PRO A 81 -21.47 1.86 3.06
N THR A 82 -22.68 1.81 2.53
CA THR A 82 -22.97 1.37 1.15
C THR A 82 -22.42 2.39 0.15
N PHE A 83 -22.33 1.99 -1.13
CA PHE A 83 -21.98 2.92 -2.19
C PHE A 83 -23.08 3.99 -2.38
N ASP A 84 -24.35 3.55 -2.40
CA ASP A 84 -25.53 4.36 -2.65
C ASP A 84 -26.07 5.03 -1.38
N GLY A 85 -26.93 6.04 -1.60
CA GLY A 85 -27.66 6.78 -0.55
C GLY A 85 -26.99 8.07 -0.13
N ASP A 86 -27.78 8.92 0.56
CA ASP A 86 -27.35 10.27 0.97
C ASP A 86 -26.16 10.29 1.93
N ARG A 87 -25.86 9.14 2.56
CA ARG A 87 -24.74 8.94 3.49
C ARG A 87 -23.83 7.81 3.00
N GLY A 88 -23.84 7.52 1.68
CA GLY A 88 -23.02 6.51 1.03
C GLY A 88 -21.65 7.03 0.61
N ILE A 89 -20.84 6.11 0.09
CA ILE A 89 -19.49 6.42 -0.40
C ILE A 89 -19.54 7.39 -1.60
N GLU A 90 -20.50 7.26 -2.51
CA GLU A 90 -20.64 8.21 -3.63
C GLU A 90 -20.94 9.64 -3.13
N ALA A 91 -21.76 9.78 -2.09
CA ALA A 91 -22.03 11.08 -1.46
C ALA A 91 -20.76 11.69 -0.85
N LEU A 92 -19.91 10.85 -0.23
CA LEU A 92 -18.60 11.27 0.29
C LEU A 92 -17.71 11.78 -0.85
N LEU A 93 -17.57 11.00 -1.95
CA LEU A 93 -16.77 11.43 -3.10
C LEU A 93 -17.27 12.73 -3.68
N LYS A 94 -18.58 12.88 -3.90
CA LYS A 94 -19.20 14.13 -4.36
C LYS A 94 -18.96 15.29 -3.40
N GLY A 95 -19.02 15.05 -2.09
CA GLY A 95 -18.71 16.06 -1.08
C GLY A 95 -17.27 16.57 -1.13
N LEU A 96 -16.31 15.70 -1.49
CA LEU A 96 -14.90 16.05 -1.60
C LEU A 96 -14.60 16.95 -2.81
N THR A 97 -15.44 16.98 -3.85
CA THR A 97 -15.21 17.84 -5.04
C THR A 97 -15.13 19.33 -4.69
N ARG A 98 -15.78 19.78 -3.60
CA ARG A 98 -15.71 21.18 -3.13
C ARG A 98 -14.30 21.64 -2.74
N PHE A 99 -13.36 20.70 -2.53
CA PHE A 99 -11.95 20.98 -2.26
C PHE A 99 -11.07 20.95 -3.52
N GLY A 100 -11.69 20.95 -4.70
CA GLY A 100 -10.99 20.97 -5.98
C GLY A 100 -10.56 19.58 -6.49
N TRP A 101 -11.19 18.53 -5.99
CA TRP A 101 -11.08 17.20 -6.58
C TRP A 101 -11.97 17.07 -7.81
N ASP A 102 -11.41 16.59 -8.92
CA ASP A 102 -12.11 16.31 -10.17
C ASP A 102 -12.71 14.90 -10.14
N PRO A 103 -14.01 14.73 -10.42
CA PRO A 103 -14.64 13.41 -10.40
C PRO A 103 -14.22 12.54 -11.59
N VAL A 104 -14.00 11.24 -11.33
CA VAL A 104 -13.85 10.20 -12.33
C VAL A 104 -15.08 9.31 -12.27
N GLU A 105 -15.72 9.14 -13.42
CA GLU A 105 -16.99 8.42 -13.52
C GLU A 105 -16.85 7.09 -14.27
N GLU A 106 -17.59 6.08 -13.82
CA GLU A 106 -17.87 4.85 -14.55
C GLU A 106 -19.40 4.67 -14.63
N LYS A 107 -19.93 4.58 -15.84
CA LYS A 107 -21.39 4.45 -16.10
C LYS A 107 -22.23 5.52 -15.39
N GLY A 108 -21.74 6.77 -15.36
CA GLY A 108 -22.42 7.90 -14.74
C GLY A 108 -22.41 7.92 -13.21
N ARG A 109 -21.53 7.12 -12.58
CA ARG A 109 -21.33 7.07 -11.13
C ARG A 109 -19.93 7.56 -10.79
N VAL A 110 -19.78 8.41 -9.80
CA VAL A 110 -18.47 8.88 -9.32
C VAL A 110 -17.80 7.75 -8.54
N ILE A 111 -16.72 7.20 -9.09
CA ILE A 111 -16.00 6.04 -8.53
C ILE A 111 -14.60 6.37 -8.03
N ALA A 112 -14.08 7.55 -8.36
CA ALA A 112 -12.79 8.04 -7.95
C ALA A 112 -12.74 9.56 -8.10
N LEU A 113 -11.68 10.17 -7.55
CA LEU A 113 -11.38 11.60 -7.69
C LEU A 113 -9.91 11.78 -8.04
N THR A 114 -9.57 12.85 -8.75
CA THR A 114 -8.17 13.20 -9.07
C THR A 114 -7.90 14.66 -8.74
N ARG A 115 -6.67 14.98 -8.29
CA ARG A 115 -6.21 16.36 -8.06
C ARG A 115 -4.68 16.41 -8.05
N ASP A 116 -4.08 17.26 -8.88
CA ASP A 116 -2.64 17.57 -8.88
C ASP A 116 -1.71 16.33 -8.90
N GLY A 117 -2.10 15.26 -9.58
CA GLY A 117 -1.35 14.01 -9.65
C GLY A 117 -1.64 12.99 -8.53
N ALA A 118 -2.48 13.35 -7.57
CA ALA A 118 -3.03 12.43 -6.58
C ALA A 118 -4.41 11.91 -6.99
N SER A 119 -4.85 10.80 -6.40
CA SER A 119 -6.20 10.29 -6.56
C SER A 119 -6.79 9.78 -5.25
N VAL A 120 -8.11 9.93 -5.11
CA VAL A 120 -8.91 9.25 -4.09
C VAL A 120 -9.70 8.16 -4.77
N THR A 121 -9.51 6.93 -4.35
CA THR A 121 -10.12 5.76 -4.97
C THR A 121 -10.83 4.89 -3.96
N LEU A 122 -11.50 3.85 -4.47
CA LEU A 122 -12.24 2.90 -3.65
C LEU A 122 -11.68 1.51 -3.88
N GLU A 123 -11.43 0.81 -2.81
CA GLU A 123 -11.22 -0.62 -2.79
C GLU A 123 -12.57 -1.38 -2.84
N PRO A 124 -12.61 -2.71 -3.07
CA PRO A 124 -13.84 -3.44 -3.38
C PRO A 124 -14.99 -3.27 -2.39
N ALA A 125 -14.72 -3.07 -1.11
CA ALA A 125 -15.76 -2.86 -0.09
C ALA A 125 -15.88 -1.40 0.38
N GLY A 126 -15.33 -0.45 -0.39
CA GLY A 126 -15.41 0.97 -0.10
C GLY A 126 -14.34 1.45 0.88
N GLN A 127 -13.29 0.68 1.09
CA GLN A 127 -12.10 1.21 1.74
C GLN A 127 -11.63 2.41 0.92
N LEU A 128 -11.53 3.56 1.58
CA LEU A 128 -11.16 4.81 0.94
C LEU A 128 -9.65 4.92 0.87
N GLU A 129 -9.12 4.99 -0.33
CA GLU A 129 -7.70 5.09 -0.61
C GLU A 129 -7.31 6.51 -1.03
N LEU A 130 -6.21 7.02 -0.50
CA LEU A 130 -5.44 8.08 -1.14
C LEU A 130 -4.22 7.45 -1.81
N SER A 131 -4.12 7.60 -3.13
CA SER A 131 -2.86 7.43 -3.85
C SER A 131 -2.26 8.83 -4.06
N GLY A 132 -1.25 9.17 -3.26
CA GLY A 132 -0.64 10.50 -3.22
C GLY A 132 0.13 10.84 -4.49
N ALA A 133 0.35 12.12 -4.70
CA ALA A 133 1.19 12.61 -5.77
C ALA A 133 2.67 12.19 -5.58
N ALA A 134 3.41 12.13 -6.68
CA ALA A 134 4.84 11.88 -6.64
C ALA A 134 5.57 13.14 -6.13
N VAL A 135 5.99 13.14 -4.86
CA VAL A 135 6.59 14.30 -4.17
C VAL A 135 8.08 14.06 -3.86
N GLU A 136 8.81 15.13 -3.53
CA GLU A 136 10.26 15.06 -3.28
C GLU A 136 10.62 14.66 -1.84
N THR A 137 9.74 14.98 -0.89
CA THR A 137 10.08 14.89 0.54
C THR A 137 8.96 14.26 1.35
N ILE A 138 9.32 13.61 2.46
CA ILE A 138 8.35 13.10 3.45
C ILE A 138 7.55 14.25 4.08
N HIS A 139 8.14 15.45 4.20
CA HIS A 139 7.40 16.63 4.64
C HIS A 139 6.20 16.92 3.73
N GLN A 140 6.39 16.84 2.41
CA GLN A 140 5.30 17.03 1.43
C GLN A 140 4.27 15.90 1.53
N THR A 141 4.71 14.64 1.63
CA THR A 141 3.83 13.49 1.89
C THR A 141 2.96 13.73 3.12
N CYS A 142 3.56 14.19 4.23
CA CYS A 142 2.82 14.42 5.46
C CYS A 142 1.79 15.56 5.34
N VAL A 143 2.11 16.62 4.60
CA VAL A 143 1.17 17.71 4.30
C VAL A 143 0.00 17.20 3.46
N GLU A 144 0.28 16.40 2.42
CA GLU A 144 -0.74 15.81 1.55
C GLU A 144 -1.70 14.90 2.33
N VAL A 145 -1.14 13.93 3.07
CA VAL A 145 -1.91 13.02 3.95
C VAL A 145 -2.75 13.81 4.95
N GLY A 146 -2.13 14.80 5.62
CA GLY A 146 -2.80 15.63 6.60
C GLY A 146 -3.95 16.48 6.00
N THR A 147 -3.77 17.01 4.80
CA THR A 147 -4.79 17.77 4.07
C THR A 147 -5.96 16.86 3.69
N HIS A 148 -5.66 15.71 3.07
CA HIS A 148 -6.66 14.73 2.68
C HIS A 148 -7.51 14.24 3.87
N LEU A 149 -6.87 13.89 4.99
CA LEU A 149 -7.61 13.43 6.18
C LEU A 149 -8.51 14.51 6.77
N LYS A 150 -8.11 15.78 6.73
CA LYS A 150 -8.96 16.92 7.16
C LYS A 150 -10.16 17.10 6.23
N GLU A 151 -9.94 17.06 4.91
CA GLU A 151 -11.00 17.17 3.91
C GLU A 151 -12.01 16.02 4.06
N VAL A 152 -11.50 14.77 4.17
CA VAL A 152 -12.34 13.58 4.40
C VAL A 152 -13.14 13.71 5.69
N LYS A 153 -12.48 14.12 6.80
CA LYS A 153 -13.17 14.27 8.08
C LYS A 153 -14.29 15.28 8.01
N GLN A 154 -14.06 16.43 7.35
CA GLN A 154 -15.10 17.48 7.24
C GLN A 154 -16.33 16.96 6.50
N VAL A 155 -16.18 16.22 5.39
CA VAL A 155 -17.31 15.63 4.66
C VAL A 155 -17.94 14.49 5.45
N ALA A 156 -17.11 13.65 6.07
CA ALA A 156 -17.56 12.49 6.87
C ALA A 156 -18.42 12.94 8.07
N ASP A 157 -18.03 14.01 8.77
CA ASP A 157 -18.80 14.54 9.90
C ASP A 157 -20.21 14.96 9.46
N GLU A 158 -20.35 15.60 8.28
CA GLU A 158 -21.65 15.99 7.69
C GLU A 158 -22.51 14.75 7.35
N LEU A 159 -21.88 13.69 6.86
CA LEU A 159 -22.54 12.43 6.49
C LEU A 159 -22.71 11.46 7.66
N ARG A 160 -22.23 11.82 8.86
CA ARG A 160 -22.18 10.95 10.04
C ARG A 160 -21.43 9.65 9.79
N LEU A 161 -20.28 9.77 9.12
CA LEU A 161 -19.34 8.69 8.87
C LEU A 161 -18.08 8.88 9.74
N GLY A 162 -17.38 7.80 10.01
CA GLY A 162 -16.06 7.78 10.59
C GLY A 162 -15.12 6.93 9.73
N PHE A 163 -13.81 7.08 9.96
CA PHE A 163 -12.80 6.29 9.27
C PHE A 163 -11.82 5.69 10.26
N LEU A 164 -11.47 4.43 10.06
CA LEU A 164 -10.58 3.64 10.92
C LEU A 164 -9.36 3.17 10.11
N GLY A 165 -8.16 3.44 10.62
CA GLY A 165 -6.90 2.89 10.08
C GLY A 165 -6.48 1.66 10.86
N MET A 166 -6.63 0.48 10.24
CA MET A 166 -6.16 -0.82 10.71
C MET A 166 -5.85 -1.72 9.51
N GLY A 167 -5.09 -2.79 9.71
CA GLY A 167 -4.78 -3.73 8.62
C GLY A 167 -5.96 -4.62 8.22
N PHE A 168 -6.90 -4.88 9.11
CA PHE A 168 -8.06 -5.73 8.83
C PHE A 168 -9.32 -5.21 9.51
N GLN A 169 -10.49 -5.44 8.88
CA GLN A 169 -11.80 -5.06 9.42
C GLN A 169 -12.10 -5.81 10.73
N PRO A 170 -12.18 -5.11 11.89
CA PRO A 170 -12.15 -5.80 13.18
C PRO A 170 -13.47 -6.47 13.56
N LYS A 171 -14.61 -6.04 13.01
CA LYS A 171 -15.94 -6.41 13.54
C LYS A 171 -16.83 -7.17 12.57
N TRP A 172 -16.92 -6.70 11.31
CA TRP A 172 -17.92 -7.19 10.38
C TRP A 172 -17.44 -8.40 9.59
N ARG A 173 -18.37 -9.33 9.34
CA ARG A 173 -18.11 -10.53 8.56
C ARG A 173 -18.00 -10.18 7.07
N ARG A 174 -17.39 -11.07 6.28
CA ARG A 174 -17.21 -10.89 4.84
C ARG A 174 -18.53 -10.70 4.10
N ASP A 175 -19.59 -11.43 4.47
CA ASP A 175 -20.92 -11.35 3.85
C ASP A 175 -21.69 -10.06 4.25
N GLU A 176 -21.24 -9.33 5.24
CA GLU A 176 -21.77 -8.04 5.67
C GLU A 176 -21.07 -6.84 5.01
N MET A 177 -19.98 -7.08 4.26
CA MET A 177 -19.24 -6.02 3.58
C MET A 177 -19.94 -5.63 2.27
N PRO A 178 -20.06 -4.31 1.98
CA PRO A 178 -20.61 -3.85 0.71
C PRO A 178 -19.68 -4.16 -0.46
N TRP A 179 -20.19 -3.98 -1.69
CA TRP A 179 -19.39 -4.05 -2.91
C TRP A 179 -19.53 -2.78 -3.73
N MET A 180 -18.38 -2.22 -4.13
CA MET A 180 -18.36 -1.01 -4.96
C MET A 180 -18.60 -1.37 -6.44
N PRO A 181 -19.28 -0.49 -7.22
CA PRO A 181 -19.74 -0.80 -8.59
C PRO A 181 -18.65 -0.58 -9.64
N LYS A 182 -17.45 -1.15 -9.44
CA LYS A 182 -16.36 -1.13 -10.43
C LYS A 182 -16.36 -2.45 -11.21
N GLY A 183 -16.30 -2.37 -12.54
CA GLY A 183 -16.41 -3.55 -13.41
C GLY A 183 -15.34 -4.62 -13.14
N ARG A 184 -14.09 -4.22 -12.91
CA ARG A 184 -12.98 -5.15 -12.61
C ARG A 184 -13.20 -5.98 -11.34
N TYR A 185 -13.93 -5.44 -10.36
CA TYR A 185 -14.15 -6.14 -9.09
C TYR A 185 -15.07 -7.35 -9.24
N GLN A 186 -16.01 -7.34 -10.21
CA GLN A 186 -16.85 -8.50 -10.47
C GLN A 186 -16.05 -9.67 -11.04
N ILE A 187 -15.08 -9.39 -11.91
CA ILE A 187 -14.18 -10.39 -12.47
C ILE A 187 -13.32 -10.99 -11.34
N MET A 188 -12.67 -10.16 -10.54
CA MET A 188 -11.82 -10.61 -9.42
C MET A 188 -12.63 -11.40 -8.38
N LYS A 189 -13.84 -10.93 -8.03
CA LYS A 189 -14.76 -11.62 -7.11
C LYS A 189 -15.07 -13.04 -7.55
N SER A 190 -15.25 -13.24 -8.85
CA SER A 190 -15.58 -14.55 -9.44
C SER A 190 -14.37 -15.46 -9.55
N TYR A 191 -13.15 -14.90 -9.67
CA TYR A 191 -11.92 -15.65 -9.85
C TYR A 191 -11.24 -16.03 -8.54
N MET A 192 -11.13 -15.10 -7.59
CA MET A 192 -10.38 -15.29 -6.34
C MET A 192 -10.73 -16.58 -5.58
N PRO A 193 -12.02 -16.99 -5.43
CA PRO A 193 -12.35 -18.23 -4.73
C PRO A 193 -11.90 -19.51 -5.43
N LYS A 194 -11.39 -19.42 -6.67
CA LYS A 194 -10.89 -20.58 -7.42
C LYS A 194 -9.42 -20.85 -7.16
N VAL A 195 -8.69 -19.86 -6.64
CA VAL A 195 -7.23 -19.87 -6.51
C VAL A 195 -6.73 -19.71 -5.07
N GLY A 196 -7.61 -19.32 -4.13
CA GLY A 196 -7.31 -19.21 -2.71
C GLY A 196 -8.57 -19.05 -1.88
N GLN A 197 -8.47 -19.28 -0.57
CA GLN A 197 -9.62 -19.24 0.34
C GLN A 197 -9.84 -17.82 0.91
N LEU A 198 -8.77 -17.02 1.02
CA LEU A 198 -8.78 -15.71 1.67
C LEU A 198 -8.81 -14.53 0.68
N GLY A 199 -8.88 -14.77 -0.63
CA GLY A 199 -8.89 -13.72 -1.64
C GLY A 199 -10.05 -12.73 -1.52
N LEU A 200 -11.25 -13.18 -1.14
CA LEU A 200 -12.37 -12.27 -0.90
C LEU A 200 -12.21 -11.46 0.39
N ASP A 201 -11.53 -11.99 1.39
CA ASP A 201 -11.18 -11.26 2.61
C ASP A 201 -10.13 -10.20 2.31
N MET A 202 -9.13 -10.53 1.48
CA MET A 202 -8.17 -9.55 0.98
C MET A 202 -8.91 -8.39 0.29
N MET A 203 -9.83 -8.67 -0.62
CA MET A 203 -10.57 -7.65 -1.37
C MET A 203 -11.44 -6.75 -0.49
N THR A 204 -12.10 -7.30 0.52
CA THR A 204 -13.18 -6.59 1.23
C THR A 204 -12.85 -6.17 2.65
N ARG A 205 -11.84 -6.77 3.28
CA ARG A 205 -11.58 -6.59 4.71
C ARG A 205 -10.15 -6.17 5.05
N THR A 206 -9.28 -5.88 4.07
CA THR A 206 -7.92 -5.38 4.33
C THR A 206 -7.77 -3.91 4.03
N CYS A 207 -6.88 -3.25 4.76
CA CYS A 207 -6.34 -1.93 4.44
C CYS A 207 -4.82 -1.91 4.69
N THR A 208 -4.13 -1.13 3.90
CA THR A 208 -2.66 -1.03 3.90
C THR A 208 -2.19 0.42 3.91
N VAL A 209 -0.92 0.58 4.20
CA VAL A 209 -0.10 1.73 3.81
C VAL A 209 1.01 1.21 2.89
N GLN A 210 1.27 1.90 1.77
CA GLN A 210 2.25 1.51 0.76
C GLN A 210 3.11 2.70 0.37
N VAL A 211 4.30 2.42 -0.17
CA VAL A 211 5.19 3.45 -0.69
C VAL A 211 5.81 3.02 -2.01
N ASN A 212 5.83 3.95 -2.96
CA ASN A 212 6.40 3.82 -4.29
C ASN A 212 7.70 4.62 -4.36
N LEU A 213 8.82 3.96 -4.68
CA LEU A 213 10.15 4.56 -4.73
C LEU A 213 10.86 4.27 -6.04
N ASP A 214 11.54 5.29 -6.55
CA ASP A 214 12.28 5.26 -7.80
C ASP A 214 13.65 4.57 -7.68
N TYR A 215 14.20 4.21 -8.83
CA TYR A 215 15.55 3.67 -8.98
C TYR A 215 16.28 4.36 -10.15
N ALA A 216 17.62 4.34 -10.10
CA ALA A 216 18.45 5.03 -11.09
C ALA A 216 18.84 4.15 -12.28
N THR A 217 19.09 2.87 -12.03
CA THR A 217 19.55 1.88 -13.02
C THR A 217 19.00 0.51 -12.65
N GLU A 218 19.14 -0.46 -13.56
CA GLU A 218 18.80 -1.86 -13.26
C GLU A 218 19.56 -2.40 -12.04
N ALA A 219 20.86 -2.10 -11.92
CA ALA A 219 21.66 -2.55 -10.78
C ALA A 219 21.18 -1.95 -9.44
N ASP A 220 20.82 -0.66 -9.44
CA ASP A 220 20.22 0.00 -8.28
C ASP A 220 18.86 -0.60 -7.94
N MET A 221 18.02 -0.84 -8.96
CA MET A 221 16.73 -1.52 -8.80
C MET A 221 16.91 -2.90 -8.15
N VAL A 222 17.83 -3.72 -8.65
CA VAL A 222 18.08 -5.07 -8.11
C VAL A 222 18.46 -5.00 -6.63
N LYS A 223 19.37 -4.10 -6.25
CA LYS A 223 19.80 -3.95 -4.86
C LYS A 223 18.65 -3.49 -3.97
N LYS A 224 17.91 -2.46 -4.39
CA LYS A 224 16.74 -1.95 -3.68
C LYS A 224 15.66 -3.02 -3.54
N PHE A 225 15.39 -3.78 -4.58
CA PHE A 225 14.40 -4.85 -4.56
C PHE A 225 14.76 -5.93 -3.54
N ARG A 226 16.02 -6.40 -3.55
CA ARG A 226 16.53 -7.40 -2.60
C ARG A 226 16.42 -6.92 -1.16
N VAL A 227 16.88 -5.70 -0.87
CA VAL A 227 16.77 -5.09 0.47
C VAL A 227 15.30 -4.97 0.89
N SER A 228 14.44 -4.44 0.01
CA SER A 228 13.02 -4.24 0.31
C SER A 228 12.31 -5.56 0.58
N LEU A 229 12.58 -6.59 -0.23
CA LEU A 229 11.93 -7.88 -0.09
C LEU A 229 12.39 -8.60 1.19
N ALA A 230 13.69 -8.56 1.50
CA ALA A 230 14.24 -9.17 2.71
C ALA A 230 13.78 -8.48 4.01
N LEU A 231 13.59 -7.14 3.98
CA LEU A 231 13.13 -6.35 5.13
C LEU A 231 11.60 -6.18 5.17
N GLN A 232 10.86 -6.67 4.18
CA GLN A 232 9.40 -6.55 4.19
C GLN A 232 8.76 -7.18 5.44
N PRO A 233 9.20 -8.37 5.94
CA PRO A 233 8.71 -8.90 7.21
C PRO A 233 8.97 -7.97 8.40
N VAL A 234 10.10 -7.24 8.41
CA VAL A 234 10.39 -6.24 9.46
C VAL A 234 9.40 -5.09 9.41
N ALA A 235 9.11 -4.55 8.21
CA ALA A 235 8.07 -3.54 8.05
C ALA A 235 6.70 -4.08 8.49
N THR A 236 6.35 -5.31 8.13
CA THR A 236 5.11 -5.97 8.60
C THR A 236 5.06 -6.04 10.13
N ALA A 237 6.16 -6.39 10.80
CA ALA A 237 6.22 -6.47 12.26
C ALA A 237 6.03 -5.09 12.93
N LEU A 238 6.71 -4.07 12.42
CA LEU A 238 6.61 -2.68 12.94
C LEU A 238 5.20 -2.08 12.77
N PHE A 239 4.52 -2.45 11.70
CA PHE A 239 3.19 -1.94 11.36
C PHE A 239 2.06 -2.91 11.68
N ALA A 240 2.32 -4.04 12.37
CA ALA A 240 1.31 -5.04 12.71
C ALA A 240 0.14 -4.41 13.50
N ASP A 241 -1.05 -4.39 12.89
CA ASP A 241 -2.24 -3.74 13.44
C ASP A 241 -3.55 -4.38 12.92
N SER A 242 -3.63 -5.72 12.93
CA SER A 242 -4.83 -6.44 12.52
C SER A 242 -5.13 -7.68 13.39
N PRO A 243 -5.24 -7.51 14.74
CA PRO A 243 -5.37 -8.63 15.65
C PRO A 243 -6.80 -9.12 15.85
N PHE A 244 -7.81 -8.50 15.21
CA PHE A 244 -9.22 -8.85 15.40
C PHE A 244 -9.89 -9.29 14.11
N THR A 245 -10.80 -10.27 14.25
CA THR A 245 -11.71 -10.73 13.20
C THR A 245 -13.08 -10.98 13.84
N GLU A 246 -14.14 -10.41 13.25
CA GLU A 246 -15.52 -10.64 13.67
C GLU A 246 -15.75 -10.40 15.17
N GLY A 247 -15.16 -9.32 15.68
CA GLY A 247 -15.29 -8.88 17.06
C GLY A 247 -14.43 -9.61 18.07
N ARG A 248 -13.49 -10.46 17.65
CA ARG A 248 -12.67 -11.30 18.53
C ARG A 248 -11.18 -11.28 18.13
N PRO A 249 -10.26 -11.52 19.07
CA PRO A 249 -8.87 -11.79 18.75
C PRO A 249 -8.74 -12.98 17.80
N ASN A 250 -7.90 -12.85 16.75
CA ASN A 250 -7.72 -13.85 15.72
C ASN A 250 -6.42 -14.67 15.85
N GLY A 251 -5.60 -14.37 16.84
CA GLY A 251 -4.34 -15.06 17.08
C GLY A 251 -3.14 -14.56 16.24
N TYR A 252 -3.30 -13.45 15.52
CA TYR A 252 -2.24 -12.82 14.74
C TYR A 252 -2.00 -11.37 15.21
N GLN A 253 -0.82 -10.86 14.95
CA GLN A 253 -0.47 -9.45 15.07
C GLN A 253 -0.82 -8.71 13.76
N SER A 254 -0.46 -9.30 12.62
CA SER A 254 -0.88 -8.89 11.29
C SER A 254 -1.65 -10.01 10.60
N TYR A 255 -2.96 -10.04 10.79
CA TYR A 255 -3.84 -10.97 10.09
C TYR A 255 -3.90 -10.65 8.58
N ARG A 256 -3.76 -9.38 8.21
CA ARG A 256 -3.64 -8.96 6.81
C ARG A 256 -2.48 -9.68 6.12
N SER A 257 -1.31 -9.73 6.73
CA SER A 257 -0.17 -10.44 6.15
C SER A 257 -0.44 -11.94 5.99
N HIS A 258 -1.14 -12.56 6.96
CA HIS A 258 -1.57 -13.95 6.83
C HIS A 258 -2.53 -14.16 5.66
N ILE A 259 -3.47 -13.24 5.41
CA ILE A 259 -4.43 -13.34 4.29
C ILE A 259 -3.72 -13.48 2.95
N TRP A 260 -2.63 -12.76 2.74
CA TRP A 260 -1.85 -12.83 1.51
C TRP A 260 -1.16 -14.19 1.27
N THR A 261 -1.11 -15.09 2.27
CA THR A 261 -0.57 -16.46 2.10
C THR A 261 -1.54 -17.40 1.40
N ASP A 262 -2.84 -17.09 1.37
CA ASP A 262 -3.88 -17.93 0.75
C ASP A 262 -4.87 -17.08 -0.09
N THR A 263 -4.31 -16.16 -0.88
CA THR A 263 -5.07 -15.31 -1.82
C THR A 263 -4.96 -15.84 -3.24
N ASP A 264 -3.76 -15.89 -3.81
CA ASP A 264 -3.48 -16.40 -5.15
C ASP A 264 -1.97 -16.64 -5.28
N GLY A 265 -1.55 -17.90 -5.21
CA GLY A 265 -0.13 -18.28 -5.18
C GLY A 265 0.67 -17.90 -6.43
N ASP A 266 0.01 -17.69 -7.59
CA ASP A 266 0.69 -17.32 -8.83
C ASP A 266 1.14 -15.85 -8.83
N ARG A 267 0.57 -15.00 -7.97
CA ARG A 267 0.78 -13.54 -8.00
C ARG A 267 1.13 -12.90 -6.67
N THR A 268 1.13 -13.65 -5.55
CA THR A 268 1.41 -13.14 -4.19
C THR A 268 2.70 -13.70 -3.63
N GLY A 269 3.16 -13.19 -2.50
CA GLY A 269 4.25 -13.74 -1.71
C GLY A 269 5.62 -13.16 -1.99
N MET A 270 6.63 -13.88 -1.51
CA MET A 270 8.04 -13.57 -1.71
C MET A 270 8.47 -14.04 -3.10
N LEU A 271 9.21 -13.20 -3.82
CA LEU A 271 9.75 -13.55 -5.13
C LEU A 271 11.20 -14.07 -4.95
N ASP A 272 11.36 -15.35 -4.67
CA ASP A 272 12.66 -15.94 -4.33
C ASP A 272 13.72 -15.74 -5.41
N PHE A 273 13.32 -15.77 -6.69
CA PHE A 273 14.20 -15.54 -7.84
C PHE A 273 14.86 -14.15 -7.85
N VAL A 274 14.36 -13.18 -7.06
CA VAL A 274 14.99 -11.85 -6.91
C VAL A 274 16.39 -11.95 -6.29
N PHE A 275 16.63 -13.00 -5.49
CA PHE A 275 17.91 -13.24 -4.82
C PHE A 275 18.86 -14.13 -5.65
N GLU A 276 18.40 -14.68 -6.76
CA GLU A 276 19.23 -15.48 -7.67
C GLU A 276 20.19 -14.60 -8.48
N ASP A 277 21.30 -15.19 -8.92
CA ASP A 277 22.21 -14.53 -9.86
C ASP A 277 21.51 -14.27 -11.20
N GLY A 278 21.82 -13.13 -11.81
CA GLY A 278 21.22 -12.73 -13.08
C GLY A 278 19.79 -12.18 -12.97
N PHE A 279 19.26 -11.92 -11.76
CA PHE A 279 18.02 -11.20 -11.61
C PHE A 279 18.12 -9.78 -12.17
N GLY A 280 17.11 -9.38 -12.95
CA GLY A 280 16.97 -8.07 -13.58
C GLY A 280 15.59 -7.90 -14.22
N TYR A 281 15.43 -6.90 -15.08
CA TYR A 281 14.16 -6.59 -15.73
C TYR A 281 13.61 -7.76 -16.53
N GLU A 282 14.46 -8.44 -17.31
CA GLU A 282 14.01 -9.56 -18.14
C GLU A 282 13.42 -10.71 -17.30
N ARG A 283 14.06 -11.06 -16.19
CA ARG A 283 13.58 -12.13 -15.30
C ARG A 283 12.26 -11.74 -14.64
N TYR A 284 12.09 -10.47 -14.28
CA TYR A 284 10.83 -9.98 -13.73
C TYR A 284 9.72 -9.94 -14.80
N VAL A 285 10.03 -9.55 -16.02
CA VAL A 285 9.09 -9.60 -17.15
C VAL A 285 8.61 -11.04 -17.38
N ASP A 286 9.50 -12.03 -17.34
CA ASP A 286 9.12 -13.44 -17.47
C ASP A 286 8.17 -13.89 -16.37
N TYR A 287 8.42 -13.49 -15.12
CA TYR A 287 7.49 -13.75 -14.02
C TYR A 287 6.11 -13.16 -14.30
N ILE A 288 6.03 -11.89 -14.66
CA ILE A 288 4.74 -11.23 -14.94
C ILE A 288 4.01 -11.86 -16.13
N LEU A 289 4.72 -12.28 -17.18
CA LEU A 289 4.13 -12.98 -18.33
C LEU A 289 3.50 -14.32 -17.95
N ASP A 290 3.97 -14.95 -16.87
CA ASP A 290 3.45 -16.22 -16.36
C ASP A 290 2.34 -16.05 -15.33
N VAL A 291 2.16 -14.83 -14.75
CA VAL A 291 1.01 -14.51 -13.90
C VAL A 291 -0.28 -14.62 -14.72
N PRO A 292 -1.30 -15.39 -14.31
CA PRO A 292 -2.57 -15.47 -15.04
C PRO A 292 -3.27 -14.11 -15.08
N MET A 293 -3.84 -13.77 -16.22
CA MET A 293 -4.58 -12.51 -16.41
C MET A 293 -5.86 -12.45 -15.56
N TYR A 294 -6.33 -11.23 -15.28
CA TYR A 294 -7.70 -11.01 -14.81
C TYR A 294 -8.60 -10.51 -15.94
N PHE A 295 -8.16 -9.50 -16.66
CA PHE A 295 -8.97 -8.83 -17.68
C PHE A 295 -8.08 -8.16 -18.74
N SER A 296 -8.71 -7.78 -19.86
CA SER A 296 -8.23 -6.76 -20.78
C SER A 296 -9.32 -5.67 -20.90
N TYR A 297 -8.90 -4.42 -21.13
CA TYR A 297 -9.82 -3.29 -21.22
C TYR A 297 -9.85 -2.75 -22.65
N ARG A 298 -11.06 -2.72 -23.27
CA ARG A 298 -11.30 -2.24 -24.63
C ARG A 298 -12.58 -1.41 -24.66
N ASP A 299 -12.55 -0.27 -25.29
CA ASP A 299 -13.74 0.57 -25.59
C ASP A 299 -14.66 0.80 -24.37
N GLY A 300 -14.09 1.01 -23.20
CA GLY A 300 -14.85 1.21 -21.97
C GLY A 300 -15.35 -0.07 -21.29
N ILE A 301 -14.97 -1.26 -21.78
CA ILE A 301 -15.45 -2.56 -21.29
C ILE A 301 -14.28 -3.41 -20.78
N TYR A 302 -14.45 -4.01 -19.61
CA TYR A 302 -13.56 -5.05 -19.09
C TYR A 302 -13.96 -6.42 -19.68
N HIS A 303 -13.07 -7.02 -20.46
CA HIS A 303 -13.19 -8.39 -20.95
C HIS A 303 -12.60 -9.34 -19.92
N ASP A 304 -13.40 -10.31 -19.47
CA ASP A 304 -12.95 -11.31 -18.50
C ASP A 304 -11.93 -12.27 -19.14
N ALA A 305 -10.67 -12.10 -18.78
CA ALA A 305 -9.56 -12.96 -19.18
C ALA A 305 -9.00 -13.76 -17.98
N SER A 306 -9.81 -13.98 -16.94
CA SER A 306 -9.40 -14.64 -15.69
C SER A 306 -8.75 -16.00 -15.95
N GLY A 307 -7.53 -16.18 -15.46
CA GLY A 307 -6.77 -17.41 -15.61
C GLY A 307 -6.16 -17.63 -17.01
N LYS A 308 -6.32 -16.67 -17.94
CA LYS A 308 -5.73 -16.75 -19.28
C LYS A 308 -4.25 -16.35 -19.26
N SER A 309 -3.51 -16.80 -20.27
CA SER A 309 -2.08 -16.55 -20.40
C SER A 309 -1.80 -15.27 -21.19
N PHE A 310 -1.02 -14.36 -20.61
CA PHE A 310 -0.55 -13.17 -21.32
C PHE A 310 0.40 -13.55 -22.49
N ARG A 311 1.16 -14.66 -22.35
CA ARG A 311 2.00 -15.18 -23.46
C ARG A 311 1.19 -15.63 -24.66
N LYS A 312 -0.06 -16.14 -24.47
CA LYS A 312 -0.98 -16.41 -25.58
C LYS A 312 -1.52 -15.12 -26.17
N PHE A 313 -1.79 -14.11 -25.36
CA PHE A 313 -2.23 -12.81 -25.86
C PHE A 313 -1.20 -12.16 -26.77
N LEU A 314 0.11 -12.25 -26.43
CA LEU A 314 1.21 -11.79 -27.30
C LEU A 314 1.23 -12.45 -28.70
N ARG A 315 0.59 -13.60 -28.89
CA ARG A 315 0.49 -14.32 -30.17
C ARG A 315 -0.88 -14.14 -30.86
N GLY A 316 -1.77 -13.30 -30.32
CA GLY A 316 -3.12 -13.14 -30.83
C GLY A 316 -4.04 -14.37 -30.54
N GLU A 317 -3.66 -15.22 -29.58
CA GLU A 317 -4.34 -16.45 -29.23
C GLU A 317 -5.23 -16.31 -27.97
N LEU A 318 -5.60 -15.08 -27.59
CA LEU A 318 -6.49 -14.84 -26.47
C LEU A 318 -7.94 -15.06 -26.93
N ASP A 319 -8.60 -16.09 -26.40
CA ASP A 319 -9.92 -16.52 -26.84
C ASP A 319 -11.04 -15.48 -26.63
N VAL A 320 -10.90 -14.57 -25.68
CA VAL A 320 -11.85 -13.46 -25.45
C VAL A 320 -11.59 -12.25 -26.37
N LEU A 321 -10.45 -12.20 -27.05
CA LEU A 321 -10.04 -11.18 -28.04
C LEU A 321 -9.28 -11.87 -29.19
N PRO A 322 -9.93 -12.72 -29.99
CA PRO A 322 -9.26 -13.57 -30.97
C PRO A 322 -8.64 -12.74 -32.10
N GLY A 323 -7.35 -12.98 -32.36
CA GLY A 323 -6.57 -12.28 -33.38
C GLY A 323 -6.03 -10.90 -32.96
N GLU A 324 -6.44 -10.38 -31.80
CA GLU A 324 -5.89 -9.13 -31.27
C GLU A 324 -4.52 -9.36 -30.59
N LEU A 325 -3.65 -8.38 -30.70
CA LEU A 325 -2.40 -8.30 -29.94
C LEU A 325 -2.56 -7.35 -28.76
N PRO A 326 -1.84 -7.59 -27.65
CA PRO A 326 -1.87 -6.67 -26.50
C PRO A 326 -1.20 -5.34 -26.85
N THR A 327 -1.61 -4.32 -26.11
CA THR A 327 -1.00 -2.99 -26.11
C THR A 327 -0.14 -2.77 -24.87
N LEU A 328 0.67 -1.70 -24.85
CA LEU A 328 1.39 -1.28 -23.63
C LEU A 328 0.42 -0.92 -22.48
N ARG A 329 -0.83 -0.55 -22.79
CA ARG A 329 -1.87 -0.38 -21.76
C ARG A 329 -2.22 -1.73 -21.11
N ASP A 330 -2.43 -2.78 -21.92
CA ASP A 330 -2.70 -4.13 -21.36
C ASP A 330 -1.55 -4.61 -20.47
N TRP A 331 -0.31 -4.34 -20.89
CA TRP A 331 0.86 -4.66 -20.09
C TRP A 331 0.90 -3.88 -18.78
N SER A 332 0.67 -2.57 -18.84
CA SER A 332 0.59 -1.73 -17.64
C SER A 332 -0.49 -2.19 -16.68
N ASP A 333 -1.68 -2.50 -17.21
CA ASP A 333 -2.80 -2.99 -16.40
C ASP A 333 -2.48 -4.37 -15.81
N HIS A 334 -1.87 -5.26 -16.59
CA HIS A 334 -1.46 -6.59 -16.13
C HIS A 334 -0.41 -6.54 -15.00
N LEU A 335 0.59 -5.67 -15.09
CA LEU A 335 1.54 -5.40 -14.00
C LEU A 335 0.84 -5.04 -12.69
N THR A 336 -0.30 -4.33 -12.74
CA THR A 336 -1.07 -3.96 -11.54
C THR A 336 -1.78 -5.15 -10.91
N THR A 337 -1.92 -6.26 -11.62
CA THR A 337 -2.62 -7.47 -11.12
C THR A 337 -1.71 -8.47 -10.42
N ALA A 338 -0.41 -8.24 -10.38
CA ALA A 338 0.53 -8.97 -9.53
C ALA A 338 0.61 -8.33 -8.14
N PHE A 339 0.61 -9.14 -7.09
CA PHE A 339 0.55 -8.69 -5.70
C PHE A 339 1.64 -9.29 -4.80
N PRO A 340 2.92 -9.32 -5.24
CA PRO A 340 4.00 -9.76 -4.37
C PRO A 340 4.21 -8.79 -3.21
N GLU A 341 5.00 -9.19 -2.21
CA GLU A 341 5.34 -8.34 -1.05
C GLU A 341 6.03 -7.03 -1.45
N VAL A 342 6.83 -7.07 -2.53
CA VAL A 342 7.38 -5.89 -3.22
C VAL A 342 7.07 -6.05 -4.70
N ARG A 343 6.43 -5.07 -5.30
CA ARG A 343 6.05 -5.06 -6.72
C ARG A 343 6.93 -4.09 -7.51
N MET A 344 7.37 -4.50 -8.69
CA MET A 344 8.03 -3.59 -9.64
C MET A 344 7.07 -3.18 -10.76
N LYS A 345 7.00 -1.89 -10.98
CA LYS A 345 6.43 -1.25 -12.17
C LYS A 345 7.54 -0.36 -12.80
N LYS A 346 7.29 0.91 -13.02
CA LYS A 346 8.35 1.91 -13.29
C LYS A 346 9.01 2.45 -12.01
N PHE A 347 8.73 1.81 -10.90
CA PHE A 347 9.19 2.08 -9.53
C PHE A 347 9.01 0.81 -8.70
N LEU A 348 9.59 0.76 -7.52
CA LEU A 348 9.36 -0.30 -6.55
C LEU A 348 8.28 0.12 -5.56
N GLU A 349 7.36 -0.79 -5.27
CA GLU A 349 6.22 -0.58 -4.39
C GLU A 349 6.28 -1.58 -3.23
N MET A 350 6.52 -1.08 -2.01
CA MET A 350 6.54 -1.87 -0.79
C MET A 350 5.14 -1.93 -0.18
N ARG A 351 4.62 -3.17 0.02
CA ARG A 351 3.18 -3.47 0.15
C ARG A 351 2.77 -4.16 1.45
N GLY A 352 3.70 -4.65 2.25
CA GLY A 352 3.41 -5.59 3.35
C GLY A 352 2.94 -4.97 4.66
N ALA A 353 2.87 -3.64 4.80
CA ALA A 353 2.45 -2.99 6.04
C ALA A 353 0.93 -2.97 6.21
N ASP A 354 0.44 -3.19 7.43
CA ASP A 354 -0.95 -2.95 7.79
C ASP A 354 -1.29 -1.46 7.72
N GLY A 355 -2.53 -1.12 7.42
CA GLY A 355 -3.08 0.22 7.64
C GLY A 355 -2.97 0.62 9.10
N GLY A 356 -2.87 1.90 9.39
CA GLY A 356 -2.66 2.37 10.76
C GLY A 356 -3.20 3.78 11.00
N PRO A 357 -3.12 4.27 12.24
CA PRO A 357 -3.54 5.62 12.58
C PRO A 357 -2.66 6.68 11.93
N TRP A 358 -3.15 7.89 11.90
CA TRP A 358 -2.56 9.06 11.24
C TRP A 358 -1.04 9.22 11.49
N ASN A 359 -0.60 9.11 12.74
CA ASN A 359 0.81 9.32 13.11
C ASN A 359 1.79 8.27 12.53
N ARG A 360 1.29 7.18 11.96
CA ARG A 360 2.10 6.13 11.33
C ARG A 360 2.07 6.16 9.80
N LEU A 361 1.14 6.90 9.20
CA LEU A 361 1.04 6.96 7.73
C LEU A 361 2.29 7.55 7.07
N CYS A 362 2.95 8.52 7.72
CA CYS A 362 4.21 9.08 7.21
C CYS A 362 5.45 8.29 7.64
N ALA A 363 5.33 7.43 8.65
CA ALA A 363 6.46 6.64 9.14
C ALA A 363 6.88 5.55 8.14
N LEU A 364 5.94 4.94 7.42
CA LEU A 364 6.27 3.91 6.42
C LEU A 364 7.12 4.47 5.25
N PRO A 365 6.69 5.54 4.55
CA PRO A 365 7.54 6.13 3.51
C PRO A 365 8.87 6.65 4.08
N ALA A 366 8.91 7.22 5.30
CA ALA A 366 10.15 7.64 5.93
C ALA A 366 11.11 6.46 6.17
N PHE A 367 10.61 5.32 6.63
CA PHE A 367 11.39 4.11 6.83
C PHE A 367 12.06 3.64 5.53
N TRP A 368 11.27 3.48 4.47
CA TRP A 368 11.79 3.00 3.19
C TRP A 368 12.68 4.02 2.47
N VAL A 369 12.33 5.31 2.50
CA VAL A 369 13.18 6.38 1.96
C VAL A 369 14.52 6.43 2.69
N GLY A 370 14.50 6.31 4.02
CA GLY A 370 15.72 6.30 4.83
C GLY A 370 16.65 5.12 4.53
N LEU A 371 16.10 3.97 4.14
CA LEU A 371 16.87 2.78 3.77
C LEU A 371 17.37 2.83 2.32
N LEU A 372 16.58 3.42 1.38
CA LEU A 372 16.77 3.20 -0.06
C LEU A 372 17.24 4.44 -0.83
N TYR A 373 17.10 5.66 -0.29
CA TYR A 373 17.41 6.91 -1.00
C TYR A 373 18.72 7.59 -0.56
N ASP A 374 19.54 6.88 0.19
CA ASP A 374 20.91 7.25 0.56
C ASP A 374 21.80 6.03 0.33
N ASP A 375 22.89 6.18 -0.42
CA ASP A 375 23.73 5.06 -0.84
C ASP A 375 24.35 4.34 0.37
N ALA A 376 24.82 5.08 1.38
CA ALA A 376 25.42 4.47 2.57
C ALA A 376 24.40 3.73 3.43
N ALA A 377 23.14 4.20 3.46
CA ALA A 377 22.05 3.49 4.13
C ALA A 377 21.65 2.23 3.35
N LEU A 378 21.58 2.31 2.02
CA LEU A 378 21.28 1.17 1.16
C LEU A 378 22.37 0.09 1.26
N ASP A 379 23.65 0.48 1.33
CA ASP A 379 24.76 -0.43 1.55
C ASP A 379 24.67 -1.11 2.92
N ALA A 380 24.43 -0.35 3.99
CA ALA A 380 24.27 -0.89 5.33
C ALA A 380 23.03 -1.80 5.45
N ALA A 381 21.93 -1.43 4.80
CA ALA A 381 20.72 -2.28 4.76
C ALA A 381 20.97 -3.58 3.98
N TRP A 382 21.74 -3.52 2.88
CA TRP A 382 22.14 -4.71 2.14
C TRP A 382 23.04 -5.59 2.99
N ASP A 383 24.06 -5.03 3.68
CA ASP A 383 24.94 -5.78 4.58
C ASP A 383 24.17 -6.46 5.71
N LEU A 384 23.09 -5.87 6.20
CA LEU A 384 22.22 -6.45 7.22
C LEU A 384 21.49 -7.73 6.74
N VAL A 385 21.15 -7.82 5.44
CA VAL A 385 20.25 -8.87 4.93
C VAL A 385 20.86 -9.79 3.87
N LYS A 386 22.02 -9.46 3.30
CA LYS A 386 22.62 -10.19 2.16
C LYS A 386 22.86 -11.68 2.43
N ASP A 387 23.12 -12.04 3.69
CA ASP A 387 23.41 -13.40 4.12
C ASP A 387 22.16 -14.15 4.62
N PHE A 388 20.95 -13.63 4.43
CA PHE A 388 19.73 -14.36 4.76
C PHE A 388 19.53 -15.51 3.79
N SER A 389 19.44 -16.74 4.34
CA SER A 389 19.10 -17.91 3.52
C SER A 389 17.65 -17.85 3.03
N LEU A 390 17.32 -18.70 2.07
CA LEU A 390 15.94 -18.86 1.60
C LEU A 390 15.00 -19.23 2.76
N GLU A 391 15.43 -20.19 3.57
CA GLU A 391 14.68 -20.68 4.73
C GLU A 391 14.45 -19.57 5.77
N GLU A 392 15.45 -18.74 6.02
CA GLU A 392 15.34 -17.62 6.95
C GLU A 392 14.35 -16.57 6.44
N ARG A 393 14.37 -16.23 5.14
CA ARG A 393 13.40 -15.31 4.54
C ARG A 393 11.98 -15.84 4.66
N HIS A 394 11.76 -17.11 4.36
CA HIS A 394 10.45 -17.76 4.52
C HIS A 394 10.04 -17.85 5.99
N ALA A 395 10.95 -18.20 6.90
CA ALA A 395 10.65 -18.23 8.34
C ALA A 395 10.23 -16.86 8.89
N LEU A 396 10.88 -15.77 8.43
CA LEU A 396 10.45 -14.40 8.76
C LEU A 396 9.07 -14.11 8.20
N ARG A 397 8.84 -14.41 6.93
CA ARG A 397 7.57 -14.12 6.24
C ARG A 397 6.41 -14.86 6.88
N ASP A 398 6.60 -16.12 7.30
CA ASP A 398 5.54 -16.97 7.86
C ASP A 398 5.33 -16.75 9.36
N GLY A 399 6.40 -16.41 10.09
CA GLY A 399 6.36 -16.24 11.54
C GLY A 399 5.90 -14.85 11.99
N VAL A 400 6.29 -13.81 11.25
CA VAL A 400 5.98 -12.41 11.60
C VAL A 400 4.48 -12.12 11.72
N PRO A 401 3.59 -12.64 10.88
CA PRO A 401 2.16 -12.40 11.04
C PRO A 401 1.62 -12.72 12.43
N LYS A 402 2.17 -13.74 13.10
CA LYS A 402 1.76 -14.15 14.45
C LYS A 402 2.56 -13.49 15.56
N HIS A 403 3.88 -13.42 15.40
CA HIS A 403 4.79 -13.11 16.49
C HIS A 403 5.40 -11.71 16.39
N ALA A 404 5.29 -11.05 15.22
CA ALA A 404 5.81 -9.73 14.93
C ALA A 404 7.26 -9.54 15.47
N LEU A 405 7.48 -8.53 16.32
CA LEU A 405 8.80 -8.23 16.89
C LEU A 405 9.38 -9.35 17.76
N LYS A 406 8.52 -10.19 18.35
CA LYS A 406 8.92 -11.28 19.27
C LYS A 406 9.29 -12.59 18.57
N LEU A 407 9.21 -12.63 17.22
CA LEU A 407 9.66 -13.81 16.46
C LEU A 407 11.16 -14.04 16.69
N PRO A 408 11.60 -15.24 17.15
CA PRO A 408 13.01 -15.56 17.26
C PRO A 408 13.72 -15.53 15.91
N PHE A 409 14.88 -14.89 15.83
CA PHE A 409 15.68 -14.79 14.63
C PHE A 409 17.17 -14.64 14.96
N ARG A 410 18.06 -15.51 14.43
CA ARG A 410 19.54 -15.44 14.52
C ARG A 410 20.08 -15.15 15.92
N GLY A 411 19.59 -15.86 16.95
CA GLY A 411 20.03 -15.71 18.33
C GLY A 411 19.48 -14.49 19.10
N GLY A 412 18.64 -13.69 18.44
CA GLY A 412 17.84 -12.62 19.00
C GLY A 412 16.40 -12.72 18.54
N THR A 413 15.77 -11.60 18.25
CA THR A 413 14.40 -11.52 17.74
C THR A 413 14.30 -10.56 16.54
N VAL A 414 13.16 -10.57 15.86
CA VAL A 414 12.84 -9.57 14.81
C VAL A 414 12.92 -8.14 15.34
N ARG A 415 12.69 -7.92 16.65
CA ARG A 415 12.89 -6.61 17.28
C ARG A 415 14.32 -6.09 17.10
N ASP A 416 15.32 -6.95 17.27
CA ASP A 416 16.73 -6.55 17.14
C ASP A 416 17.05 -6.17 15.70
N LEU A 417 16.54 -6.94 14.75
CA LEU A 417 16.62 -6.63 13.31
C LEU A 417 15.90 -5.31 12.99
N ALA A 418 14.71 -5.10 13.55
CA ALA A 418 13.93 -3.87 13.37
C ALA A 418 14.65 -2.64 13.92
N ARG A 419 15.30 -2.78 15.10
CA ARG A 419 16.10 -1.72 15.72
C ARG A 419 17.24 -1.26 14.80
N GLU A 420 17.98 -2.21 14.23
CA GLU A 420 19.08 -1.87 13.31
C GLU A 420 18.55 -1.27 12.01
N ALA A 421 17.46 -1.80 11.43
CA ALA A 421 16.86 -1.23 10.23
C ALA A 421 16.34 0.19 10.45
N VAL A 422 15.67 0.48 11.57
CA VAL A 422 15.21 1.84 11.93
C VAL A 422 16.39 2.78 12.13
N LYS A 423 17.47 2.34 12.79
CA LYS A 423 18.69 3.12 12.97
C LYS A 423 19.38 3.47 11.64
N ILE A 424 19.46 2.52 10.71
CA ILE A 424 19.98 2.75 9.36
C ILE A 424 19.10 3.78 8.64
N ALA A 425 17.77 3.64 8.71
CA ALA A 425 16.82 4.56 8.09
C ALA A 425 16.96 5.99 8.63
N ILE A 426 17.10 6.16 9.95
CA ILE A 426 17.37 7.46 10.58
C ILE A 426 18.64 8.09 9.99
N GLY A 427 19.75 7.33 9.95
CA GLY A 427 21.01 7.80 9.38
C GLY A 427 20.89 8.21 7.91
N GLY A 428 20.12 7.45 7.10
CA GLY A 428 19.86 7.78 5.72
C GLY A 428 19.07 9.07 5.55
N LEU A 429 18.01 9.29 6.33
CA LEU A 429 17.23 10.53 6.30
C LEU A 429 18.05 11.75 6.74
N GLN A 430 18.90 11.59 7.76
CA GLN A 430 19.79 12.65 8.22
C GLN A 430 20.81 13.04 7.15
N ARG A 431 21.46 12.07 6.46
CA ARG A 431 22.42 12.36 5.38
C ARG A 431 21.72 12.91 4.13
N ARG A 432 20.51 12.46 3.84
CA ARG A 432 19.66 13.02 2.76
C ARG A 432 19.34 14.50 3.00
N ALA A 433 19.31 14.95 4.25
CA ALA A 433 19.25 16.34 4.71
C ALA A 433 18.11 17.17 4.05
N ARG A 434 16.92 16.56 3.85
CA ARG A 434 15.74 17.27 3.37
C ARG A 434 15.09 18.01 4.54
N LEU A 435 15.29 19.32 4.59
CA LEU A 435 14.85 20.16 5.72
C LEU A 435 13.50 20.82 5.41
N ASN A 436 12.65 20.91 6.41
CA ASN A 436 11.45 21.74 6.35
C ASN A 436 11.79 23.23 6.59
N SER A 437 10.78 24.09 6.54
CA SER A 437 10.95 25.55 6.75
C SER A 437 11.50 25.94 8.13
N LYS A 438 11.56 25.01 9.09
CA LYS A 438 12.11 25.21 10.44
C LYS A 438 13.53 24.62 10.59
N GLY A 439 14.12 24.09 9.51
CA GLY A 439 15.45 23.47 9.53
C GLY A 439 15.46 22.07 10.15
N VAL A 440 14.31 21.39 10.26
CA VAL A 440 14.20 20.02 10.79
C VAL A 440 14.18 19.02 9.62
N ASP A 441 15.00 17.97 9.71
CA ASP A 441 15.06 16.90 8.72
C ASP A 441 13.89 15.90 8.85
N GLU A 442 13.91 14.87 8.02
CA GLU A 442 12.82 13.89 7.92
C GLU A 442 12.89 12.77 8.98
N SER A 443 13.97 12.67 9.77
CA SER A 443 14.18 11.55 10.70
C SER A 443 13.14 11.48 11.81
N GLY A 444 12.57 12.60 12.23
CA GLY A 444 11.51 12.65 13.24
C GLY A 444 10.21 11.95 12.84
N PHE A 445 9.99 11.63 11.55
CA PHE A 445 8.85 10.80 11.14
C PHE A 445 9.00 9.34 11.56
N LEU A 446 10.19 8.92 12.02
CA LEU A 446 10.45 7.57 12.54
C LEU A 446 10.22 7.44 14.05
N ASP A 447 9.91 8.53 14.77
CA ASP A 447 9.71 8.50 16.23
C ASP A 447 8.70 7.42 16.67
N ALA A 448 7.59 7.27 15.92
CA ALA A 448 6.61 6.24 16.20
C ALA A 448 7.16 4.80 16.06
N LEU A 449 8.12 4.56 15.17
CA LEU A 449 8.77 3.24 15.02
C LEU A 449 9.82 3.01 16.12
N ILE A 450 10.51 4.07 16.54
CA ILE A 450 11.43 4.01 17.69
C ILE A 450 10.64 3.63 18.95
N GLU A 451 9.48 4.28 19.21
CA GLU A 451 8.63 3.95 20.35
C GLU A 451 8.20 2.47 20.34
N ILE A 452 7.78 1.94 19.19
CA ILE A 452 7.39 0.54 19.03
C ILE A 452 8.54 -0.42 19.36
N VAL A 453 9.73 -0.14 18.82
CA VAL A 453 10.93 -0.97 19.04
C VAL A 453 11.38 -0.91 20.50
N GLU A 454 11.41 0.28 21.12
CA GLU A 454 11.87 0.44 22.51
C GLU A 454 10.87 -0.12 23.53
N ALA A 455 9.57 0.06 23.28
CA ALA A 455 8.52 -0.51 24.13
C ALA A 455 8.40 -2.04 23.98
N ASP A 456 8.92 -2.64 22.90
CA ASP A 456 8.69 -4.03 22.52
C ASP A 456 7.19 -4.36 22.42
N GLU A 457 6.41 -3.42 21.94
CA GLU A 457 4.95 -3.52 21.87
C GLU A 457 4.45 -3.02 20.51
N THR A 458 3.85 -3.92 19.74
CA THR A 458 3.21 -3.56 18.48
C THR A 458 1.88 -2.84 18.72
N PRO A 459 1.36 -2.10 17.72
CA PRO A 459 0.00 -1.56 17.77
C PRO A 459 -1.07 -2.63 17.99
N ALA A 460 -0.88 -3.82 17.44
CA ALA A 460 -1.79 -4.95 17.64
C ALA A 460 -1.79 -5.43 19.09
N GLU A 461 -0.60 -5.59 19.71
CA GLU A 461 -0.48 -5.99 21.13
C GLU A 461 -1.13 -4.98 22.06
N ARG A 462 -0.93 -3.70 21.82
CA ARG A 462 -1.58 -2.63 22.59
C ARG A 462 -3.09 -2.73 22.51
N LYS A 463 -3.66 -2.95 21.31
CA LYS A 463 -5.11 -3.11 21.16
C LYS A 463 -5.64 -4.40 21.82
N LEU A 464 -4.86 -5.50 21.77
CA LEU A 464 -5.19 -6.74 22.47
C LEU A 464 -5.18 -6.54 24.00
N ALA A 465 -4.20 -5.82 24.54
CA ALA A 465 -4.15 -5.50 25.96
C ALA A 465 -5.37 -4.67 26.41
N LEU A 466 -5.75 -3.66 25.61
CA LEU A 466 -6.98 -2.88 25.86
C LEU A 466 -8.24 -3.75 25.78
N PHE A 467 -8.33 -4.64 24.77
CA PHE A 467 -9.48 -5.52 24.57
C PHE A 467 -9.71 -6.45 25.77
N HIS A 468 -8.65 -7.10 26.26
CA HIS A 468 -8.75 -7.99 27.43
C HIS A 468 -8.87 -7.23 28.75
N GLY A 469 -8.34 -6.02 28.85
CA GLY A 469 -8.34 -5.19 30.06
C GLY A 469 -9.50 -4.20 30.10
N GLU A 470 -9.21 -2.94 29.70
CA GLU A 470 -10.12 -1.80 29.84
C GLU A 470 -11.43 -1.97 29.06
N TRP A 471 -11.38 -2.54 27.84
CA TRP A 471 -12.56 -2.71 26.99
C TRP A 471 -13.43 -3.91 27.38
N LYS A 472 -12.94 -4.83 28.20
CA LYS A 472 -13.69 -6.02 28.65
C LYS A 472 -14.36 -6.79 27.51
N GLY A 473 -13.68 -6.89 26.37
CA GLY A 473 -14.16 -7.56 25.16
C GLY A 473 -15.07 -6.72 24.26
N ASP A 474 -15.27 -5.42 24.55
CA ASP A 474 -16.06 -4.53 23.67
C ASP A 474 -15.22 -4.06 22.47
N ILE A 475 -15.38 -4.73 21.33
CA ILE A 475 -14.69 -4.38 20.07
C ILE A 475 -15.11 -3.01 19.54
N ASP A 476 -16.26 -2.50 19.88
CA ASP A 476 -16.76 -1.20 19.42
C ASP A 476 -15.88 -0.04 19.91
N ARG A 477 -15.10 -0.26 20.96
CA ARG A 477 -14.12 0.70 21.47
C ARG A 477 -13.02 1.01 20.44
N VAL A 478 -12.68 0.06 19.56
CA VAL A 478 -11.71 0.30 18.45
C VAL A 478 -12.19 1.47 17.58
N PHE A 479 -13.46 1.49 17.21
CA PHE A 479 -14.03 2.54 16.35
C PHE A 479 -14.11 3.90 17.06
N ARG A 480 -14.26 3.91 18.39
CA ARG A 480 -14.36 5.16 19.17
C ARG A 480 -13.03 5.75 19.55
N GLU A 481 -12.00 4.93 19.74
CA GLU A 481 -10.70 5.37 20.28
C GLU A 481 -9.59 5.47 19.23
N PHE A 482 -9.72 4.76 18.10
CA PHE A 482 -8.70 4.70 17.06
C PHE A 482 -9.17 5.21 15.70
N ALA A 483 -10.39 5.76 15.58
CA ALA A 483 -10.80 6.48 14.38
C ALA A 483 -9.99 7.77 14.18
N TYR A 484 -9.91 8.23 12.91
CA TYR A 484 -9.25 9.48 12.51
C TYR A 484 -9.98 10.71 13.01
#